data_393e779f781770040cc076202365e8cc
#
_entry.id   393e779f781770040cc076202365e8cc
#
_cell.length_a   1.000
_cell.length_b   1.000
_cell.length_c   1.000
_cell.angle_alpha   90.00
_cell.angle_beta   90.00
_cell.angle_gamma   90.00
#
_symmetry.space_group_name_H-M   'P 1'
#
loop_
_entity.id
_entity.type
_entity.pdbx_description
1 polymer ?
#
loop_
_entity_poly.entity_id
_entity_poly.type
_entity_poly.pdbx_seq_one_letter_code
_entity_poly.pdbx_strand_id
1 'polypeptide(L)'
;IVFVSAGATASREYAPRFSAAGAVVVDNSSAWRKDPEVPLVVSEVNPDDVDNRPKGIIANPNCTTMAAMPVLKPLVDAAGGIKRLFVSSYQAVSGSGRAGVAELTSQLEAGLKQDVTGLALDGRAVTLPEPNVYVAPIAFDVVPLAGSIVDDGSGETDEDPKLRNESRRLTPHPDL
;
A
#
# COMPACT_ATOMS: atom_id res chain seq x y z
N ILE A 1 9.51 19.21 11.91
CA ILE A 1 8.98 18.16 11.04
C ILE A 1 7.90 17.41 11.80
N VAL A 2 6.79 17.11 11.12
CA VAL A 2 5.66 16.34 11.67
C VAL A 2 5.43 15.12 10.76
N PHE A 3 5.40 13.92 11.35
CA PHE A 3 5.01 12.70 10.65
C PHE A 3 3.54 12.40 10.90
N VAL A 4 2.76 12.18 9.83
CA VAL A 4 1.34 11.84 9.90
C VAL A 4 1.14 10.42 9.37
N SER A 5 0.62 9.54 10.22
CA SER A 5 0.33 8.13 9.88
C SER A 5 -0.95 7.62 10.57
N ALA A 6 -1.96 8.50 10.69
CA ALA A 6 -3.24 8.24 11.35
C ALA A 6 -4.42 8.09 10.37
N GLY A 7 -4.11 7.76 9.11
CA GLY A 7 -5.09 7.62 8.04
C GLY A 7 -5.45 8.92 7.33
N ALA A 8 -6.10 8.79 6.17
CA ALA A 8 -6.34 9.91 5.26
C ALA A 8 -7.26 10.99 5.85
N THR A 9 -8.26 10.61 6.64
CA THR A 9 -9.19 11.59 7.26
C THR A 9 -8.45 12.50 8.23
N ALA A 10 -7.67 11.93 9.14
CA ALA A 10 -6.87 12.71 10.09
C ALA A 10 -5.83 13.57 9.36
N SER A 11 -5.19 13.04 8.31
CA SER A 11 -4.22 13.80 7.54
C SER A 11 -4.85 15.01 6.83
N ARG A 12 -6.01 14.86 6.20
CA ARG A 12 -6.72 16.01 5.58
C ARG A 12 -7.08 17.09 6.57
N GLU A 13 -7.41 16.72 7.80
CA GLU A 13 -7.77 17.67 8.86
C GLU A 13 -6.55 18.38 9.45
N TYR A 14 -5.50 17.64 9.78
CA TYR A 14 -4.41 18.16 10.59
C TYR A 14 -3.16 18.60 9.80
N ALA A 15 -2.84 17.95 8.68
CA ALA A 15 -1.63 18.27 7.93
C ALA A 15 -1.57 19.74 7.47
N PRO A 16 -2.65 20.35 6.93
CA PRO A 16 -2.63 21.77 6.58
C PRO A 16 -2.43 22.68 7.79
N ARG A 17 -2.95 22.29 8.95
CA ARG A 17 -2.80 23.08 10.20
C ARG A 17 -1.37 23.06 10.69
N PHE A 18 -0.69 21.92 10.63
CA PHE A 18 0.72 21.83 10.97
C PHE A 18 1.59 22.61 9.99
N SER A 19 1.31 22.52 8.70
CA SER A 19 2.00 23.28 7.67
C SER A 19 1.83 24.78 7.87
N ALA A 20 0.61 25.26 8.14
CA ALA A 20 0.32 26.65 8.43
C ALA A 20 1.05 27.17 9.69
N ALA A 21 1.36 26.29 10.63
CA ALA A 21 2.19 26.59 11.81
C ALA A 21 3.70 26.54 11.51
N GLY A 22 4.11 26.41 10.26
CA GLY A 22 5.52 26.41 9.83
C GLY A 22 6.22 25.04 9.87
N ALA A 23 5.49 23.97 10.11
CA ALA A 23 6.07 22.62 10.08
C ALA A 23 6.13 22.07 8.65
N VAL A 24 7.17 21.29 8.34
CA VAL A 24 7.17 20.37 7.20
C VAL A 24 6.45 19.11 7.62
N VAL A 25 5.43 18.71 6.87
CA VAL A 25 4.63 17.53 7.14
C VAL A 25 5.04 16.40 6.20
N VAL A 26 5.36 15.23 6.73
CA VAL A 26 5.56 13.98 5.97
C VAL A 26 4.35 13.08 6.23
N ASP A 27 3.56 12.86 5.19
CA ASP A 27 2.29 12.12 5.29
C ASP A 27 2.42 10.72 4.70
N ASN A 28 2.14 9.71 5.52
CA ASN A 28 2.14 8.29 5.10
C ASN A 28 0.75 7.80 4.65
N SER A 29 -0.27 8.65 4.68
CA SER A 29 -1.62 8.27 4.25
C SER A 29 -1.81 8.42 2.74
N SER A 30 -2.97 8.03 2.24
CA SER A 30 -3.34 8.25 0.84
C SER A 30 -3.89 9.66 0.54
N ALA A 31 -3.96 10.54 1.54
CA ALA A 31 -4.67 11.82 1.46
C ALA A 31 -4.17 12.73 0.34
N TRP A 32 -2.86 12.78 0.14
CA TRP A 32 -2.19 13.78 -0.69
C TRP A 32 -1.49 13.21 -1.92
N ARG A 33 -1.45 11.88 -2.07
CA ARG A 33 -0.70 11.22 -3.16
C ARG A 33 -1.13 11.61 -4.56
N LYS A 34 -2.37 12.08 -4.73
CA LYS A 34 -2.93 12.52 -6.03
C LYS A 34 -2.92 14.05 -6.19
N ASP A 35 -2.54 14.79 -5.17
CA ASP A 35 -2.52 16.26 -5.21
C ASP A 35 -1.27 16.72 -6.00
N PRO A 36 -1.43 17.50 -7.09
CA PRO A 36 -0.31 17.96 -7.92
C PRO A 36 0.61 18.96 -7.21
N GLU A 37 0.11 19.63 -6.15
CA GLU A 37 0.87 20.59 -5.37
C GLU A 37 1.55 19.95 -4.13
N VAL A 38 1.45 18.63 -3.99
CA VAL A 38 2.11 17.87 -2.93
C VAL A 38 3.08 16.90 -3.59
N PRO A 39 4.38 16.99 -3.39
CA PRO A 39 5.33 16.05 -3.97
C PRO A 39 5.10 14.65 -3.40
N LEU A 40 5.10 13.65 -4.30
CA LEU A 40 5.13 12.24 -3.95
C LEU A 40 6.60 11.81 -3.98
N VAL A 41 7.16 11.38 -2.85
CA VAL A 41 8.60 11.19 -2.74
C VAL A 41 8.98 9.79 -2.28
N VAL A 42 9.95 9.22 -2.98
CA VAL A 42 10.76 8.07 -2.57
C VAL A 42 12.21 8.54 -2.51
N SER A 43 12.84 8.47 -1.36
CA SER A 43 14.17 9.04 -1.12
C SER A 43 15.26 8.54 -2.08
N GLU A 44 15.15 7.31 -2.56
CA GLU A 44 16.08 6.68 -3.49
C GLU A 44 15.77 6.98 -4.97
N VAL A 45 14.63 7.64 -5.24
CA VAL A 45 14.14 7.86 -6.61
C VAL A 45 14.15 9.32 -7.00
N ASN A 46 13.57 10.17 -6.16
CA ASN A 46 13.35 11.59 -6.43
C ASN A 46 13.52 12.46 -5.16
N PRO A 47 14.67 12.37 -4.46
CA PRO A 47 14.87 13.09 -3.20
C PRO A 47 14.74 14.63 -3.35
N ASP A 48 15.13 15.17 -4.49
CA ASP A 48 15.12 16.63 -4.72
C ASP A 48 13.69 17.22 -4.80
N ASP A 49 12.69 16.37 -5.06
CA ASP A 49 11.28 16.82 -5.12
C ASP A 49 10.77 17.34 -3.76
N VAL A 50 11.44 17.00 -2.65
CA VAL A 50 11.09 17.52 -1.32
C VAL A 50 11.16 19.05 -1.25
N ASP A 51 11.96 19.70 -2.08
CA ASP A 51 12.12 21.15 -2.10
C ASP A 51 10.93 21.86 -2.77
N ASN A 52 10.22 21.16 -3.65
CA ASN A 52 9.01 21.67 -4.32
C ASN A 52 7.75 21.24 -3.57
N ARG A 53 7.51 21.80 -2.38
CA ARG A 53 6.36 21.51 -1.51
C ARG A 53 5.55 22.77 -1.17
N PRO A 54 4.82 23.38 -2.11
CA PRO A 54 4.11 24.64 -1.88
C PRO A 54 3.09 24.57 -0.73
N LYS A 55 2.54 23.38 -0.45
CA LYS A 55 1.65 23.15 0.69
C LYS A 55 2.37 22.77 1.99
N GLY A 56 3.70 22.74 2.01
CA GLY A 56 4.49 22.30 3.17
C GLY A 56 4.29 20.84 3.54
N ILE A 57 3.66 20.04 2.66
CA ILE A 57 3.33 18.63 2.84
C ILE A 57 4.13 17.82 1.81
N ILE A 58 4.66 16.67 2.23
CA ILE A 58 5.33 15.67 1.40
C ILE A 58 4.53 14.37 1.54
N ALA A 59 4.10 13.78 0.45
CA ALA A 59 3.37 12.52 0.45
C ALA A 59 4.33 11.34 0.28
N ASN A 60 4.15 10.31 1.11
CA ASN A 60 4.78 9.01 0.98
C ASN A 60 3.91 8.09 0.12
N PRO A 61 4.46 7.34 -0.86
CA PRO A 61 3.68 6.44 -1.70
C PRO A 61 3.03 5.28 -0.95
N ASN A 62 2.22 4.51 -1.66
CA ASN A 62 1.73 3.21 -1.21
C ASN A 62 2.91 2.27 -0.91
N CYS A 63 2.73 1.34 0.02
CA CYS A 63 3.78 0.42 0.46
C CYS A 63 4.34 -0.45 -0.68
N THR A 64 3.50 -0.92 -1.61
CA THR A 64 3.95 -1.69 -2.77
C THR A 64 4.76 -0.83 -3.73
N THR A 65 4.35 0.43 -3.96
CA THR A 65 5.12 1.40 -4.74
C THR A 65 6.47 1.68 -4.08
N MET A 66 6.48 1.93 -2.77
CA MET A 66 7.70 2.21 -2.02
C MET A 66 8.69 1.05 -2.08
N ALA A 67 8.21 -0.20 -2.07
CA ALA A 67 9.07 -1.38 -2.18
C ALA A 67 9.60 -1.60 -3.61
N ALA A 68 8.81 -1.29 -4.64
CA ALA A 68 9.16 -1.53 -6.04
C ALA A 68 10.09 -0.45 -6.61
N MET A 69 9.87 0.82 -6.28
CA MET A 69 10.53 1.95 -6.93
C MET A 69 12.04 1.98 -6.80
N PRO A 70 12.67 1.67 -5.65
CA PRO A 70 14.13 1.60 -5.53
C PRO A 70 14.79 0.55 -6.45
N VAL A 71 14.02 -0.47 -6.86
CA VAL A 71 14.47 -1.47 -7.83
C VAL A 71 14.20 -1.02 -9.27
N LEU A 72 13.02 -0.43 -9.52
CA LEU A 72 12.61 -0.03 -10.86
C LEU A 72 13.41 1.17 -11.37
N LYS A 73 13.71 2.15 -10.52
CA LYS A 73 14.41 3.38 -10.93
C LYS A 73 15.78 3.10 -11.58
N PRO A 74 16.68 2.31 -10.96
CA PRO A 74 17.96 1.97 -11.61
C PRO A 74 17.79 1.24 -12.94
N LEU A 75 16.77 0.39 -13.06
CA LEU A 75 16.48 -0.34 -14.32
C LEU A 75 15.97 0.62 -15.41
N VAL A 76 15.11 1.57 -15.05
CA VAL A 76 14.66 2.64 -15.97
C VAL A 76 15.84 3.45 -16.47
N ASP A 77 16.73 3.88 -15.56
CA ASP A 77 17.88 4.70 -15.89
C ASP A 77 18.87 3.95 -16.81
N ALA A 78 19.13 2.66 -16.51
CA ALA A 78 20.09 1.87 -17.28
C ALA A 78 19.55 1.45 -18.66
N ALA A 79 18.24 1.18 -18.78
CA ALA A 79 17.63 0.69 -20.00
C ALA A 79 16.98 1.77 -20.86
N GLY A 80 16.92 3.01 -20.38
CA GLY A 80 16.22 4.11 -21.06
C GLY A 80 14.69 3.99 -21.03
N GLY A 81 14.16 3.24 -20.06
CA GLY A 81 12.72 3.07 -19.85
C GLY A 81 12.29 1.63 -19.61
N ILE A 82 11.03 1.44 -19.24
CA ILE A 82 10.36 0.15 -19.09
C ILE A 82 9.16 0.11 -20.05
N LYS A 83 9.11 -0.88 -20.93
CA LYS A 83 8.00 -1.06 -21.87
C LYS A 83 6.82 -1.81 -21.26
N ARG A 84 7.06 -2.68 -20.30
CA ARG A 84 6.04 -3.50 -19.66
C ARG A 84 6.53 -3.95 -18.28
N LEU A 85 5.63 -3.90 -17.31
CA LEU A 85 5.88 -4.32 -15.94
C LEU A 85 4.83 -5.34 -15.51
N PHE A 86 5.27 -6.55 -15.10
CA PHE A 86 4.44 -7.53 -14.42
C PHE A 86 4.91 -7.63 -12.97
N VAL A 87 3.99 -7.42 -12.05
CA VAL A 87 4.29 -7.44 -10.62
C VAL A 87 3.34 -8.40 -9.91
N SER A 88 3.90 -9.29 -9.11
CA SER A 88 3.16 -10.08 -8.13
C SER A 88 3.65 -9.68 -6.74
N SER A 89 2.74 -9.26 -5.87
CA SER A 89 3.08 -8.88 -4.50
C SER A 89 2.47 -9.85 -3.50
N TYR A 90 3.22 -10.16 -2.44
CA TYR A 90 2.76 -10.91 -1.28
C TYR A 90 2.77 -9.97 -0.08
N GLN A 91 1.58 -9.63 0.40
CA GLN A 91 1.42 -8.62 1.43
C GLN A 91 1.06 -9.27 2.77
N ALA A 92 1.73 -8.82 3.84
CA ALA A 92 1.41 -9.26 5.18
C ALA A 92 0.13 -8.57 5.71
N VAL A 93 -0.56 -9.25 6.62
CA VAL A 93 -1.78 -8.73 7.28
C VAL A 93 -1.56 -7.41 8.03
N SER A 94 -0.32 -7.09 8.38
CA SER A 94 0.03 -5.83 9.04
C SER A 94 -0.31 -4.59 8.20
N GLY A 95 -0.38 -4.72 6.87
CA GLY A 95 -0.85 -3.67 5.97
C GLY A 95 -2.30 -3.25 6.22
N SER A 96 -3.15 -4.17 6.70
CA SER A 96 -4.53 -3.91 7.13
C SER A 96 -4.62 -3.40 8.59
N GLY A 97 -3.49 -3.08 9.20
CA GLY A 97 -3.41 -2.56 10.55
C GLY A 97 -3.77 -3.58 11.63
N ARG A 98 -4.14 -3.07 12.82
CA ARG A 98 -4.41 -3.92 14.00
C ARG A 98 -5.55 -4.91 13.79
N ALA A 99 -6.56 -4.55 13.00
CA ALA A 99 -7.71 -5.41 12.73
C ALA A 99 -7.29 -6.65 11.93
N GLY A 100 -6.48 -6.51 10.89
CA GLY A 100 -5.96 -7.64 10.11
C GLY A 100 -5.09 -8.58 10.95
N VAL A 101 -4.22 -8.02 11.79
CA VAL A 101 -3.39 -8.81 12.71
C VAL A 101 -4.25 -9.58 13.72
N ALA A 102 -5.26 -8.92 14.30
CA ALA A 102 -6.18 -9.55 15.26
C ALA A 102 -6.98 -10.68 14.63
N GLU A 103 -7.47 -10.49 13.39
CA GLU A 103 -8.19 -11.52 12.65
C GLU A 103 -7.31 -12.75 12.39
N LEU A 104 -6.08 -12.56 11.88
CA LEU A 104 -5.14 -13.65 11.68
C LEU A 104 -4.86 -14.40 13.00
N THR A 105 -4.61 -13.65 14.09
CA THR A 105 -4.34 -14.25 15.40
C THR A 105 -5.51 -15.12 15.88
N SER A 106 -6.74 -14.58 15.79
CA SER A 106 -7.95 -15.31 16.20
C SER A 106 -8.16 -16.60 15.39
N GLN A 107 -7.92 -16.55 14.07
CA GLN A 107 -8.04 -17.70 13.19
C GLN A 107 -6.95 -18.74 13.48
N LEU A 108 -5.71 -18.33 13.73
CA LEU A 108 -4.62 -19.22 14.11
C LEU A 108 -4.91 -19.92 15.45
N GLU A 109 -5.37 -19.19 16.46
CA GLU A 109 -5.74 -19.75 17.76
C GLU A 109 -6.87 -20.79 17.65
N ALA A 110 -7.83 -20.57 16.77
CA ALA A 110 -8.91 -21.51 16.51
C ALA A 110 -8.42 -22.75 15.72
N GLY A 111 -7.63 -22.53 14.69
CA GLY A 111 -7.12 -23.60 13.83
C GLY A 111 -6.15 -24.54 14.56
N LEU A 112 -5.25 -24.01 15.39
CA LEU A 112 -4.28 -24.81 16.15
C LEU A 112 -4.90 -25.73 17.21
N LYS A 113 -6.19 -25.57 17.52
CA LYS A 113 -6.95 -26.50 18.38
C LYS A 113 -7.49 -27.72 17.62
N GLN A 114 -7.29 -27.77 16.30
CA GLN A 114 -7.76 -28.80 15.38
C GLN A 114 -6.58 -29.54 14.75
N ASP A 115 -6.85 -30.63 14.03
CA ASP A 115 -5.81 -31.30 13.27
C ASP A 115 -5.49 -30.53 11.96
N VAL A 116 -4.45 -29.72 12.00
CA VAL A 116 -4.00 -28.94 10.85
C VAL A 116 -3.30 -29.78 9.78
N THR A 117 -2.96 -31.05 10.05
CA THR A 117 -2.29 -31.91 9.09
C THR A 117 -3.19 -32.23 7.90
N GLY A 118 -4.50 -32.23 8.12
CA GLY A 118 -5.50 -32.42 7.06
C GLY A 118 -5.47 -31.35 5.97
N LEU A 119 -4.97 -30.15 6.27
CA LEU A 119 -4.83 -29.06 5.30
C LEU A 119 -3.90 -29.41 4.12
N ALA A 120 -3.02 -30.39 4.28
CA ALA A 120 -2.20 -30.91 3.18
C ALA A 120 -3.03 -31.53 2.02
N LEU A 121 -4.26 -31.95 2.31
CA LEU A 121 -5.13 -32.65 1.35
C LEU A 121 -6.44 -31.91 1.07
N ASP A 122 -6.97 -31.20 2.06
CA ASP A 122 -8.22 -30.45 1.94
C ASP A 122 -8.11 -29.12 2.71
N GLY A 123 -8.19 -27.99 1.99
CA GLY A 123 -8.17 -26.67 2.60
C GLY A 123 -9.35 -26.39 3.55
N ARG A 124 -10.36 -27.26 3.59
CA ARG A 124 -11.50 -27.18 4.53
C ARG A 124 -11.39 -28.11 5.73
N ALA A 125 -10.23 -28.76 5.89
CA ALA A 125 -9.99 -29.67 7.02
C ALA A 125 -10.03 -28.97 8.39
N VAL A 126 -9.87 -27.63 8.41
CA VAL A 126 -9.93 -26.79 9.61
C VAL A 126 -11.04 -25.79 9.46
N THR A 127 -11.89 -25.69 10.51
CA THR A 127 -12.91 -24.64 10.60
C THR A 127 -12.35 -23.42 11.29
N LEU A 128 -12.36 -22.29 10.60
CA LEU A 128 -11.86 -21.01 11.08
C LEU A 128 -13.02 -20.04 11.37
N PRO A 129 -12.83 -19.06 12.27
CA PRO A 129 -13.79 -17.97 12.43
C PRO A 129 -14.03 -17.23 11.11
N GLU A 130 -15.26 -16.78 10.91
CA GLU A 130 -15.65 -15.98 9.75
C GLU A 130 -14.76 -14.72 9.63
N PRO A 131 -14.28 -14.40 8.41
CA PRO A 131 -13.48 -13.22 8.20
C PRO A 131 -14.34 -11.94 8.29
N ASN A 132 -13.75 -10.86 8.78
CA ASN A 132 -14.33 -9.53 8.84
C ASN A 132 -13.52 -8.47 8.11
N VAL A 133 -12.21 -8.67 8.01
CA VAL A 133 -11.28 -7.76 7.34
C VAL A 133 -10.99 -8.24 5.92
N TYR A 134 -10.88 -9.54 5.74
CA TYR A 134 -10.59 -10.17 4.46
C TYR A 134 -11.84 -10.84 3.86
N VAL A 135 -11.80 -11.11 2.57
CA VAL A 135 -12.89 -11.79 1.84
C VAL A 135 -12.96 -13.29 2.11
N ALA A 136 -11.91 -13.86 2.68
CA ALA A 136 -11.79 -15.25 3.09
C ALA A 136 -10.86 -15.36 4.29
N PRO A 137 -10.90 -16.47 5.05
CA PRO A 137 -9.95 -16.71 6.12
C PRO A 137 -8.49 -16.62 5.62
N ILE A 138 -7.65 -15.89 6.37
CA ILE A 138 -6.25 -15.64 5.99
C ILE A 138 -5.27 -16.59 6.69
N ALA A 139 -5.67 -17.24 7.79
CA ALA A 139 -4.81 -18.19 8.46
C ALA A 139 -4.62 -19.44 7.61
N PHE A 140 -3.38 -19.91 7.53
CA PHE A 140 -2.94 -21.09 6.76
C PHE A 140 -3.10 -20.95 5.23
N ASP A 141 -3.40 -19.75 4.71
CA ASP A 141 -3.68 -19.56 3.30
C ASP A 141 -3.10 -18.23 2.77
N VAL A 142 -3.20 -18.07 1.46
CA VAL A 142 -2.94 -16.83 0.74
C VAL A 142 -4.23 -16.43 0.04
N VAL A 143 -4.82 -15.32 0.44
CA VAL A 143 -6.00 -14.76 -0.22
C VAL A 143 -5.55 -13.99 -1.47
N PRO A 144 -5.89 -14.43 -2.70
CA PRO A 144 -5.42 -13.80 -3.93
C PRO A 144 -6.21 -12.53 -4.27
N LEU A 145 -6.44 -11.70 -3.27
CA LEU A 145 -7.14 -10.42 -3.39
C LEU A 145 -6.57 -9.45 -2.35
N ALA A 146 -5.98 -8.37 -2.80
CA ALA A 146 -5.53 -7.26 -1.95
C ALA A 146 -6.43 -6.04 -2.19
N GLY A 147 -7.00 -5.50 -1.11
CA GLY A 147 -7.97 -4.40 -1.19
C GLY A 147 -9.38 -4.85 -1.56
N SER A 148 -10.17 -3.94 -2.13
CA SER A 148 -11.55 -4.16 -2.54
C SER A 148 -11.69 -3.98 -4.04
N ILE A 149 -12.49 -4.83 -4.70
CA ILE A 149 -12.79 -4.67 -6.13
C ILE A 149 -13.50 -3.33 -6.32
N VAL A 150 -13.04 -2.55 -7.31
CA VAL A 150 -13.67 -1.28 -7.65
C VAL A 150 -14.84 -1.51 -8.61
N ASP A 151 -15.93 -0.78 -8.39
CA ASP A 151 -17.16 -0.91 -9.21
C ASP A 151 -17.09 0.03 -10.44
N ASP A 152 -16.10 -0.21 -11.31
CA ASP A 152 -15.92 0.53 -12.57
C ASP A 152 -15.84 -0.38 -13.80
N GLY A 153 -16.09 -1.67 -13.61
CA GLY A 153 -16.04 -2.69 -14.65
C GLY A 153 -14.63 -3.14 -15.08
N SER A 154 -13.58 -2.61 -14.46
CA SER A 154 -12.18 -3.01 -14.75
C SER A 154 -11.83 -4.39 -14.20
N GLY A 155 -12.49 -4.81 -13.12
CA GLY A 155 -12.12 -5.99 -12.33
C GLY A 155 -10.87 -5.80 -11.48
N GLU A 156 -10.32 -4.57 -11.42
CA GLU A 156 -9.19 -4.22 -10.56
C GLU A 156 -9.62 -4.04 -9.11
N THR A 157 -8.68 -4.18 -8.19
CA THR A 157 -8.86 -3.74 -6.81
C THR A 157 -8.43 -2.29 -6.65
N ASP A 158 -8.74 -1.68 -5.52
CA ASP A 158 -8.26 -0.32 -5.21
C ASP A 158 -6.74 -0.27 -4.96
N GLU A 159 -6.06 -1.43 -4.83
CA GLU A 159 -4.59 -1.52 -4.75
C GLU A 159 -3.91 -1.44 -6.13
N ASP A 160 -4.47 -2.06 -7.16
CA ASP A 160 -3.86 -2.13 -8.49
C ASP A 160 -3.51 -0.76 -9.09
N PRO A 161 -4.44 0.22 -9.11
CA PRO A 161 -4.15 1.54 -9.65
C PRO A 161 -3.16 2.36 -8.81
N LYS A 162 -2.94 2.01 -7.53
CA LYS A 162 -1.96 2.72 -6.70
C LYS A 162 -0.55 2.54 -7.26
N LEU A 163 -0.09 1.29 -7.42
CA LEU A 163 1.23 1.02 -7.98
C LEU A 163 1.38 1.64 -9.38
N ARG A 164 0.40 1.41 -10.27
CA ARG A 164 0.43 1.94 -11.64
C ARG A 164 0.53 3.46 -11.70
N ASN A 165 -0.31 4.16 -10.96
CA ASN A 165 -0.39 5.63 -11.03
C ASN A 165 0.76 6.31 -10.30
N GLU A 166 1.18 5.75 -9.17
CA GLU A 166 2.25 6.31 -8.36
C GLU A 166 3.61 6.07 -9.03
N SER A 167 3.87 4.89 -9.61
CA SER A 167 5.12 4.63 -10.35
C SER A 167 5.25 5.55 -11.57
N ARG A 168 4.18 5.81 -12.30
CA ARG A 168 4.16 6.78 -13.41
C ARG A 168 4.48 8.20 -12.96
N ARG A 169 4.03 8.57 -11.77
CA ARG A 169 4.31 9.88 -11.19
C ARG A 169 5.76 10.02 -10.73
N LEU A 170 6.34 8.95 -10.18
CA LEU A 170 7.70 8.90 -9.64
C LEU A 170 8.77 8.76 -10.74
N THR A 171 8.43 8.10 -11.82
CA THR A 171 9.30 7.97 -13.00
C THR A 171 8.49 8.40 -14.22
N PRO A 172 8.39 9.70 -14.51
CA PRO A 172 7.66 10.18 -15.66
C PRO A 172 8.29 9.65 -16.94
N HIS A 173 7.78 8.53 -17.40
CA HIS A 173 8.10 7.93 -18.68
C HIS A 173 6.79 7.79 -19.45
N PRO A 174 6.71 8.29 -20.69
CA PRO A 174 5.46 8.35 -21.46
C PRO A 174 4.83 6.98 -21.72
N ASP A 175 5.60 5.90 -21.60
CA ASP A 175 5.20 4.53 -21.94
C ASP A 175 4.98 3.60 -20.73
N LEU A 176 5.07 4.11 -19.51
CA LEU A 176 4.73 3.37 -18.28
C LEU A 176 3.24 3.46 -17.93
#